data_17542dce61405227bb72b0f4d82576f0
#
_entry.id   17542dce61405227bb72b0f4d82576f0
#
_cell.length_a   1.000
_cell.length_b   1.000
_cell.length_c   1.000
_cell.angle_alpha   90.00
_cell.angle_beta   90.00
_cell.angle_gamma   90.00
#
_symmetry.space_group_name_H-M   'P 1'
#
loop_
_entity.id
_entity.type
_entity.pdbx_description
1 polymer ?
#
loop_
_entity_poly.entity_id
_entity_poly.type
_entity_poly.pdbx_seq_one_letter_code
_entity_poly.pdbx_strand_id
1 'polypeptide(L)'
;MKTRIISGAVLVVLLILTLGLGGYVTAGVLLCVSLVGYHELAVALGVQEKNKKLGLPQFIGLAAVVIHYFILMTTGANMAAFVAIIMGLFVAEAAVFVFKYPKFKSDQLVGAVFSFIYAPMMLSFIYLLRSFPTGQFLAWLPFVAWICDTFAYFSGVALGKHKLCPVLSPKKTIEGSIGGILGSVLFGVLFGYVYATYADPNMKLQTAIISFAVITLVSGILSQIGDLIASGIKRDHDIKDYGKLIPGHGGIMDRFDSVIFITPAIYFLALIFLK
;
A
#
# COMPACT_ATOMS: atom_id res chain seq x y z
N MET A 1 2.72 24.83 -8.00
CA MET A 1 3.08 23.79 -8.97
C MET A 1 4.52 23.29 -8.80
N LYS A 2 5.53 24.15 -8.73
CA LYS A 2 6.97 23.74 -8.61
C LYS A 2 7.22 22.76 -7.46
N THR A 3 6.72 23.04 -6.25
CA THR A 3 6.90 22.16 -5.06
C THR A 3 6.37 20.74 -5.29
N ARG A 4 5.22 20.60 -5.96
CA ARG A 4 4.64 19.27 -6.26
C ARG A 4 5.51 18.48 -7.23
N ILE A 5 6.00 19.13 -8.28
CA ILE A 5 6.87 18.46 -9.26
C ILE A 5 8.15 17.99 -8.60
N ILE A 6 8.78 18.85 -7.78
CA ILE A 6 10.02 18.50 -7.09
C ILE A 6 9.82 17.34 -6.11
N SER A 7 8.80 17.41 -5.25
CA SER A 7 8.52 16.33 -4.29
C SER A 7 8.16 15.00 -4.98
N GLY A 8 7.42 15.05 -6.09
CA GLY A 8 7.14 13.86 -6.89
C GLY A 8 8.41 13.25 -7.52
N ALA A 9 9.28 14.09 -8.09
CA ALA A 9 10.56 13.63 -8.65
C ALA A 9 11.46 13.00 -7.58
N VAL A 10 11.56 13.61 -6.40
CA VAL A 10 12.33 13.05 -5.27
C VAL A 10 11.78 11.68 -4.85
N LEU A 11 10.45 11.53 -4.75
CA LEU A 11 9.84 10.24 -4.41
C LEU A 11 10.16 9.16 -5.45
N VAL A 12 10.09 9.50 -6.75
CA VAL A 12 10.42 8.55 -7.83
C VAL A 12 11.89 8.14 -7.75
N VAL A 13 12.81 9.09 -7.55
CA VAL A 13 14.25 8.80 -7.40
C VAL A 13 14.51 7.91 -6.18
N LEU A 14 13.91 8.22 -5.04
CA LEU A 14 14.02 7.39 -3.83
C LEU A 14 13.48 5.99 -4.07
N LEU A 15 12.36 5.85 -4.77
CA LEU A 15 11.79 4.56 -5.13
C LEU A 15 12.74 3.74 -6.02
N ILE A 16 13.29 4.36 -7.07
CA ILE A 16 14.24 3.70 -7.97
C ILE A 16 15.47 3.22 -7.19
N LEU A 17 16.04 4.05 -6.34
CA LEU A 17 17.19 3.67 -5.52
C LEU A 17 16.83 2.54 -4.54
N THR A 18 15.68 2.64 -3.87
CA THR A 18 15.23 1.65 -2.89
C THR A 18 15.05 0.27 -3.52
N LEU A 19 14.32 0.19 -4.63
CA LEU A 19 14.04 -1.07 -5.30
C LEU A 19 15.27 -1.61 -6.05
N GLY A 20 16.11 -0.72 -6.59
CA GLY A 20 17.35 -1.09 -7.27
C GLY A 20 18.38 -1.70 -6.33
N LEU A 21 18.65 -1.08 -5.17
CA LEU A 21 19.59 -1.57 -4.18
C LEU A 21 19.09 -2.88 -3.51
N GLY A 22 17.79 -3.01 -3.30
CA GLY A 22 17.20 -4.23 -2.77
C GLY A 22 17.57 -4.55 -1.32
N GLY A 23 17.36 -5.82 -0.92
CA GLY A 23 17.78 -6.35 0.38
C GLY A 23 17.39 -5.50 1.59
N TYR A 24 18.31 -5.32 2.51
CA TYR A 24 18.10 -4.54 3.75
C TYR A 24 17.79 -3.06 3.51
N VAL A 25 18.23 -2.48 2.39
CA VAL A 25 17.91 -1.09 2.04
C VAL A 25 16.41 -0.95 1.76
N THR A 26 15.85 -1.85 0.96
CA THR A 26 14.39 -1.87 0.72
C THR A 26 13.61 -2.07 2.02
N ALA A 27 14.03 -3.01 2.87
CA ALA A 27 13.37 -3.25 4.17
C ALA A 27 13.44 -2.01 5.08
N GLY A 28 14.59 -1.35 5.18
CA GLY A 28 14.77 -0.17 6.00
C GLY A 28 13.92 1.02 5.54
N VAL A 29 13.86 1.28 4.23
CA VAL A 29 13.01 2.35 3.69
C VAL A 29 11.53 2.03 3.88
N LEU A 30 11.11 0.79 3.62
CA LEU A 30 9.72 0.37 3.84
C LEU A 30 9.36 0.41 5.32
N LEU A 31 10.28 0.08 6.24
CA LEU A 31 10.08 0.27 7.69
C LEU A 31 9.80 1.73 8.02
N CYS A 32 10.62 2.68 7.53
CA CYS A 32 10.40 4.10 7.77
C CYS A 32 9.06 4.58 7.21
N VAL A 33 8.72 4.20 5.98
CA VAL A 33 7.43 4.50 5.36
C VAL A 33 6.26 3.91 6.16
N SER A 34 6.42 2.67 6.64
CA SER A 34 5.42 1.95 7.45
C SER A 34 5.20 2.59 8.81
N LEU A 35 6.26 3.05 9.48
CA LEU A 35 6.14 3.76 10.77
C LEU A 35 5.33 5.04 10.61
N VAL A 36 5.60 5.80 9.55
CA VAL A 36 4.83 7.03 9.26
C VAL A 36 3.40 6.68 8.87
N GLY A 37 3.19 5.70 7.98
CA GLY A 37 1.86 5.27 7.54
C GLY A 37 1.00 4.76 8.70
N TYR A 38 1.58 3.95 9.60
CA TYR A 38 0.92 3.54 10.83
C TYR A 38 0.52 4.73 11.68
N HIS A 39 1.46 5.67 11.92
CA HIS A 39 1.19 6.86 12.72
C HIS A 39 0.07 7.72 12.12
N GLU A 40 0.13 7.99 10.82
CA GLU A 40 -0.88 8.80 10.12
C GLU A 40 -2.28 8.17 10.24
N LEU A 41 -2.38 6.85 10.02
CA LEU A 41 -3.65 6.14 10.08
C LEU A 41 -4.17 6.01 11.52
N ALA A 42 -3.31 5.71 12.49
CA ALA A 42 -3.68 5.64 13.90
C ALA A 42 -4.15 7.00 14.46
N VAL A 43 -3.57 8.12 14.00
CA VAL A 43 -4.06 9.45 14.31
C VAL A 43 -5.41 9.71 13.65
N ALA A 44 -5.60 9.32 12.40
CA ALA A 44 -6.87 9.47 11.70
C ALA A 44 -8.00 8.70 12.39
N LEU A 45 -7.72 7.48 12.87
CA LEU A 45 -8.68 6.62 13.58
C LEU A 45 -8.81 6.93 15.09
N GLY A 46 -8.17 8.01 15.57
CA GLY A 46 -8.30 8.44 16.96
C GLY A 46 -7.58 7.57 17.99
N VAL A 47 -6.71 6.65 17.58
CA VAL A 47 -5.84 5.87 18.49
C VAL A 47 -4.87 6.78 19.23
N GLN A 48 -4.38 7.79 18.54
CA GLN A 48 -3.50 8.83 19.05
C GLN A 48 -4.11 10.21 18.81
N GLU A 49 -4.17 11.03 19.85
CA GLU A 49 -4.61 12.42 19.67
C GLU A 49 -3.55 13.23 18.93
N LYS A 50 -4.02 14.00 17.94
CA LYS A 50 -3.16 14.88 17.14
C LYS A 50 -2.43 15.88 18.04
N ASN A 51 -1.13 16.05 17.81
CA ASN A 51 -0.25 16.98 18.55
C ASN A 51 -0.04 16.65 20.04
N LYS A 52 -0.49 15.53 20.56
CA LYS A 52 -0.13 15.05 21.92
C LYS A 52 1.10 14.15 21.90
N LYS A 53 1.75 14.02 23.07
CA LYS A 53 2.85 13.06 23.27
C LYS A 53 2.37 11.65 22.94
N LEU A 54 3.29 10.84 22.46
CA LEU A 54 3.06 9.45 22.07
C LEU A 54 2.39 8.68 23.22
N GLY A 55 1.19 8.20 22.98
CA GLY A 55 0.45 7.37 23.94
C GLY A 55 0.96 5.91 23.93
N LEU A 56 0.68 5.18 25.01
CA LEU A 56 1.08 3.77 25.12
C LEU A 56 0.53 2.90 23.96
N PRO A 57 -0.75 3.03 23.52
CA PRO A 57 -1.25 2.26 22.37
C PRO A 57 -0.44 2.54 21.10
N GLN A 58 -0.21 3.81 20.80
CA GLN A 58 0.58 4.21 19.64
C GLN A 58 2.01 3.66 19.69
N PHE A 59 2.63 3.66 20.88
CA PHE A 59 3.97 3.12 21.07
C PHE A 59 4.01 1.61 20.84
N ILE A 60 3.02 0.86 21.36
CA ILE A 60 2.91 -0.60 21.14
C ILE A 60 2.78 -0.91 19.66
N GLY A 61 1.93 -0.19 18.94
CA GLY A 61 1.79 -0.39 17.50
C GLY A 61 3.05 -0.09 16.70
N LEU A 62 3.76 1.01 17.02
CA LEU A 62 5.05 1.34 16.39
C LEU A 62 6.11 0.27 16.69
N ALA A 63 6.15 -0.25 17.93
CA ALA A 63 7.03 -1.36 18.30
C ALA A 63 6.69 -2.63 17.51
N ALA A 64 5.40 -2.94 17.33
CA ALA A 64 4.97 -4.06 16.50
C ALA A 64 5.41 -3.91 15.04
N VAL A 65 5.41 -2.69 14.47
CA VAL A 65 5.94 -2.42 13.13
C VAL A 65 7.43 -2.75 13.04
N VAL A 66 8.23 -2.32 14.03
CA VAL A 66 9.67 -2.61 14.06
C VAL A 66 9.92 -4.11 14.18
N ILE A 67 9.22 -4.78 15.09
CA ILE A 67 9.32 -6.23 15.29
C ILE A 67 8.93 -6.98 14.01
N HIS A 68 7.85 -6.55 13.34
CA HIS A 68 7.40 -7.14 12.09
C HIS A 68 8.50 -7.11 11.00
N TYR A 69 9.10 -5.95 10.77
CA TYR A 69 10.16 -5.83 9.77
C TYR A 69 11.43 -6.59 10.16
N PHE A 70 11.77 -6.62 11.44
CA PHE A 70 12.90 -7.42 11.92
C PHE A 70 12.68 -8.92 11.66
N ILE A 71 11.50 -9.45 12.00
CA ILE A 71 11.16 -10.84 11.74
C ILE A 71 11.10 -11.11 10.23
N LEU A 72 10.51 -10.21 9.46
CA LEU A 72 10.45 -10.32 8.00
C LEU A 72 11.84 -10.43 7.36
N MET A 73 12.80 -9.63 7.81
CA MET A 73 14.18 -9.67 7.32
C MET A 73 14.92 -10.96 7.70
N THR A 74 14.58 -11.57 8.82
CA THR A 74 15.26 -12.79 9.32
C THR A 74 14.61 -14.09 8.86
N THR A 75 13.28 -14.11 8.72
CA THR A 75 12.52 -15.35 8.42
C THR A 75 11.85 -15.34 7.05
N GLY A 76 11.82 -14.20 6.36
CA GLY A 76 11.12 -14.04 5.09
C GLY A 76 9.59 -14.17 5.24
N ALA A 77 8.95 -14.79 4.27
CA ALA A 77 7.49 -14.97 4.21
C ALA A 77 7.00 -16.07 5.17
N ASN A 78 7.19 -15.90 6.47
CA ASN A 78 6.72 -16.83 7.48
C ASN A 78 5.30 -16.47 7.94
N MET A 79 4.29 -17.20 7.45
CA MET A 79 2.88 -16.93 7.77
C MET A 79 2.57 -17.09 9.28
N ALA A 80 3.20 -18.03 9.99
CA ALA A 80 3.03 -18.20 11.42
C ALA A 80 3.52 -16.95 12.18
N ALA A 81 4.65 -16.38 11.76
CA ALA A 81 5.17 -15.15 12.33
C ALA A 81 4.24 -13.94 12.07
N PHE A 82 3.67 -13.82 10.87
CA PHE A 82 2.68 -12.78 10.56
C PHE A 82 1.47 -12.87 11.51
N VAL A 83 0.91 -14.07 11.67
CA VAL A 83 -0.23 -14.28 12.57
C VAL A 83 0.16 -14.00 14.03
N ALA A 84 1.33 -14.45 14.49
CA ALA A 84 1.80 -14.25 15.85
C ALA A 84 1.96 -12.76 16.19
N ILE A 85 2.45 -11.93 15.26
CA ILE A 85 2.59 -10.48 15.47
C ILE A 85 1.21 -9.82 15.59
N ILE A 86 0.25 -10.17 14.72
CA ILE A 86 -1.11 -9.63 14.79
C ILE A 86 -1.77 -10.00 16.12
N MET A 87 -1.67 -11.27 16.52
CA MET A 87 -2.23 -11.74 17.78
C MET A 87 -1.56 -11.08 18.98
N GLY A 88 -0.23 -10.95 18.96
CA GLY A 88 0.53 -10.27 20.02
C GLY A 88 0.14 -8.79 20.14
N LEU A 89 0.00 -8.09 19.02
CA LEU A 89 -0.47 -6.71 19.01
C LEU A 89 -1.90 -6.59 19.55
N PHE A 90 -2.81 -7.47 19.10
CA PHE A 90 -4.19 -7.49 19.58
C PHE A 90 -4.26 -7.70 21.09
N VAL A 91 -3.53 -8.69 21.62
CA VAL A 91 -3.49 -8.98 23.08
C VAL A 91 -2.91 -7.81 23.85
N ALA A 92 -1.84 -7.20 23.38
CA ALA A 92 -1.23 -6.03 24.02
C ALA A 92 -2.18 -4.82 24.05
N GLU A 93 -2.84 -4.50 22.93
CA GLU A 93 -3.81 -3.41 22.86
C GLU A 93 -5.07 -3.71 23.68
N ALA A 94 -5.53 -4.96 23.73
CA ALA A 94 -6.64 -5.38 24.58
C ALA A 94 -6.32 -5.22 26.07
N ALA A 95 -5.09 -5.55 26.48
CA ALA A 95 -4.64 -5.29 27.84
C ALA A 95 -4.65 -3.80 28.16
N VAL A 96 -4.15 -2.94 27.24
CA VAL A 96 -4.22 -1.48 27.40
C VAL A 96 -5.67 -1.01 27.51
N PHE A 97 -6.58 -1.56 26.72
CA PHE A 97 -8.00 -1.23 26.79
C PHE A 97 -8.57 -1.52 28.17
N VAL A 98 -8.30 -2.70 28.72
CA VAL A 98 -8.79 -3.07 30.08
C VAL A 98 -8.22 -2.14 31.15
N PHE A 99 -6.90 -1.90 31.16
CA PHE A 99 -6.24 -1.12 32.23
C PHE A 99 -6.46 0.39 32.11
N LYS A 100 -6.82 0.90 30.92
CA LYS A 100 -7.06 2.33 30.68
C LYS A 100 -8.52 2.69 30.46
N TYR A 101 -9.44 1.74 30.67
CA TYR A 101 -10.87 2.04 30.59
C TYR A 101 -11.28 3.09 31.63
N PRO A 102 -12.16 4.06 31.29
CA PRO A 102 -12.82 4.32 30.02
C PRO A 102 -12.07 5.30 29.09
N LYS A 103 -10.82 5.64 29.39
CA LYS A 103 -10.04 6.64 28.63
C LYS A 103 -9.61 6.12 27.25
N PHE A 104 -9.36 4.83 27.13
CA PHE A 104 -9.08 4.15 25.87
C PHE A 104 -10.30 3.29 25.51
N LYS A 105 -10.85 3.51 24.32
CA LYS A 105 -12.12 2.90 23.89
C LYS A 105 -11.89 1.72 22.93
N SER A 106 -12.92 0.87 22.76
CA SER A 106 -12.88 -0.27 21.83
C SER A 106 -12.56 0.12 20.39
N ASP A 107 -13.10 1.25 19.93
CA ASP A 107 -12.84 1.75 18.57
C ASP A 107 -11.36 2.07 18.34
N GLN A 108 -10.69 2.58 19.38
CA GLN A 108 -9.25 2.87 19.35
C GLN A 108 -8.41 1.58 19.32
N LEU A 109 -8.83 0.54 20.06
CA LEU A 109 -8.21 -0.79 20.00
C LEU A 109 -8.30 -1.36 18.57
N VAL A 110 -9.51 -1.37 18.01
CA VAL A 110 -9.73 -1.84 16.64
C VAL A 110 -8.91 -0.99 15.64
N GLY A 111 -8.92 0.32 15.82
CA GLY A 111 -8.15 1.26 15.00
C GLY A 111 -6.63 1.00 15.04
N ALA A 112 -6.06 0.64 16.21
CA ALA A 112 -4.65 0.33 16.34
C ALA A 112 -4.26 -0.93 15.53
N VAL A 113 -5.04 -2.00 15.68
CA VAL A 113 -4.81 -3.26 14.95
C VAL A 113 -5.05 -3.09 13.45
N PHE A 114 -6.13 -2.41 13.07
CA PHE A 114 -6.42 -2.10 11.66
C PHE A 114 -5.30 -1.28 11.02
N SER A 115 -4.80 -0.25 11.73
CA SER A 115 -3.69 0.58 11.22
C SER A 115 -2.43 -0.24 10.94
N PHE A 116 -2.13 -1.24 11.78
CA PHE A 116 -1.00 -2.13 11.59
C PHE A 116 -1.18 -3.05 10.38
N ILE A 117 -2.36 -3.65 10.24
CA ILE A 117 -2.64 -4.55 9.12
C ILE A 117 -2.67 -3.77 7.80
N TYR A 118 -3.42 -2.66 7.77
CA TYR A 118 -3.66 -1.91 6.54
C TYR A 118 -2.40 -1.25 5.98
N ALA A 119 -1.55 -0.62 6.80
CA ALA A 119 -0.37 0.06 6.31
C ALA A 119 0.91 -0.80 6.40
N PRO A 120 1.53 -1.05 7.57
CA PRO A 120 2.82 -1.74 7.65
C PRO A 120 2.82 -3.14 7.07
N MET A 121 1.81 -3.95 7.44
CA MET A 121 1.78 -5.36 7.05
C MET A 121 1.57 -5.50 5.55
N MET A 122 0.57 -4.81 4.96
CA MET A 122 0.34 -4.89 3.51
C MET A 122 1.52 -4.31 2.72
N LEU A 123 2.11 -3.19 3.16
CA LEU A 123 3.25 -2.58 2.49
C LEU A 123 4.49 -3.49 2.49
N SER A 124 4.66 -4.31 3.54
CA SER A 124 5.79 -5.24 3.66
C SER A 124 5.85 -6.29 2.54
N PHE A 125 4.73 -6.57 1.86
CA PHE A 125 4.71 -7.46 0.70
C PHE A 125 5.53 -6.94 -0.50
N ILE A 126 5.85 -5.63 -0.57
CA ILE A 126 6.83 -5.12 -1.54
C ILE A 126 8.21 -5.75 -1.29
N TYR A 127 8.62 -5.88 -0.02
CA TYR A 127 9.87 -6.55 0.32
C TYR A 127 9.83 -8.04 -0.05
N LEU A 128 8.71 -8.71 0.19
CA LEU A 128 8.54 -10.11 -0.20
C LEU A 128 8.58 -10.28 -1.73
N LEU A 129 7.96 -9.39 -2.50
CA LEU A 129 8.09 -9.38 -3.96
C LEU A 129 9.54 -9.15 -4.39
N ARG A 130 10.27 -8.26 -3.70
CA ARG A 130 11.69 -8.00 -3.97
C ARG A 130 12.59 -9.20 -3.65
N SER A 131 12.14 -10.09 -2.77
CA SER A 131 12.88 -11.29 -2.36
C SER A 131 12.72 -12.49 -3.31
N PHE A 132 11.88 -12.39 -4.35
CA PHE A 132 11.86 -13.39 -5.42
C PHE A 132 13.18 -13.42 -6.20
N PRO A 133 13.52 -14.53 -6.90
CA PRO A 133 14.70 -14.57 -7.77
C PRO A 133 14.72 -13.43 -8.80
N THR A 134 13.57 -13.09 -9.35
CA THR A 134 13.36 -11.97 -10.30
C THR A 134 12.80 -10.72 -9.62
N GLY A 135 12.95 -10.61 -8.30
CA GLY A 135 12.32 -9.59 -7.48
C GLY A 135 12.68 -8.15 -7.82
N GLN A 136 13.83 -7.93 -8.47
CA GLN A 136 14.17 -6.61 -9.00
C GLN A 136 13.16 -6.07 -10.02
N PHE A 137 12.45 -6.95 -10.74
CA PHE A 137 11.34 -6.58 -11.62
C PHE A 137 10.01 -6.58 -10.85
N LEU A 138 9.71 -7.64 -10.09
CA LEU A 138 8.41 -7.84 -9.45
C LEU A 138 8.06 -6.76 -8.43
N ALA A 139 9.04 -6.19 -7.74
CA ALA A 139 8.82 -5.11 -6.78
C ALA A 139 8.27 -3.81 -7.40
N TRP A 140 8.31 -3.67 -8.74
CA TRP A 140 7.70 -2.54 -9.44
C TRP A 140 6.21 -2.71 -9.70
N LEU A 141 5.68 -3.94 -9.69
CA LEU A 141 4.28 -4.23 -10.01
C LEU A 141 3.27 -3.47 -9.12
N PRO A 142 3.48 -3.29 -7.81
CA PRO A 142 2.54 -2.52 -6.98
C PRO A 142 2.29 -1.08 -7.48
N PHE A 143 3.24 -0.51 -8.22
CA PHE A 143 3.10 0.85 -8.77
C PHE A 143 2.21 0.93 -10.01
N VAL A 144 1.67 -0.21 -10.48
CA VAL A 144 0.57 -0.24 -11.45
C VAL A 144 -0.66 0.53 -10.94
N ALA A 145 -0.82 0.70 -9.63
CA ALA A 145 -1.84 1.54 -9.04
C ALA A 145 -1.77 2.98 -9.58
N TRP A 146 -0.59 3.58 -9.65
CA TRP A 146 -0.41 4.94 -10.19
C TRP A 146 -0.69 5.02 -11.68
N ILE A 147 -0.45 3.94 -12.42
CA ILE A 147 -0.80 3.84 -13.83
C ILE A 147 -2.32 3.78 -13.96
N CYS A 148 -2.99 2.95 -13.13
CA CYS A 148 -4.43 2.87 -13.07
C CYS A 148 -5.05 4.25 -12.81
N ASP A 149 -4.57 4.98 -11.80
CA ASP A 149 -5.07 6.32 -11.46
C ASP A 149 -4.86 7.32 -12.59
N THR A 150 -3.71 7.26 -13.27
CA THR A 150 -3.39 8.14 -14.40
C THR A 150 -4.36 7.88 -15.56
N PHE A 151 -4.52 6.63 -15.96
CA PHE A 151 -5.45 6.28 -17.05
C PHE A 151 -6.91 6.55 -16.65
N ALA A 152 -7.28 6.29 -15.38
CA ALA A 152 -8.60 6.60 -14.87
C ALA A 152 -8.89 8.11 -14.92
N TYR A 153 -7.91 8.95 -14.58
CA TYR A 153 -8.04 10.38 -14.66
C TYR A 153 -8.26 10.86 -16.12
N PHE A 154 -7.39 10.46 -17.04
CA PHE A 154 -7.52 10.89 -18.44
C PHE A 154 -8.78 10.37 -19.11
N SER A 155 -9.13 9.10 -18.91
CA SER A 155 -10.38 8.52 -19.44
C SER A 155 -11.61 9.18 -18.83
N GLY A 156 -11.57 9.46 -17.50
CA GLY A 156 -12.65 10.15 -16.82
C GLY A 156 -12.85 11.59 -17.25
N VAL A 157 -11.78 12.31 -17.59
CA VAL A 157 -11.87 13.68 -18.13
C VAL A 157 -12.39 13.66 -19.56
N ALA A 158 -11.93 12.72 -20.40
CA ALA A 158 -12.29 12.66 -21.81
C ALA A 158 -13.69 12.08 -22.07
N LEU A 159 -14.08 11.04 -21.32
CA LEU A 159 -15.26 10.22 -21.60
C LEU A 159 -16.26 10.17 -20.45
N GLY A 160 -15.93 10.68 -19.25
CA GLY A 160 -16.71 10.50 -18.03
C GLY A 160 -18.07 11.18 -18.08
N LYS A 161 -19.12 10.37 -17.97
CA LYS A 161 -20.53 10.81 -17.92
C LYS A 161 -21.20 10.35 -16.64
N HIS A 162 -20.88 9.15 -16.14
CA HIS A 162 -21.54 8.52 -15.00
C HIS A 162 -20.63 8.52 -13.78
N LYS A 163 -21.15 8.96 -12.63
CA LYS A 163 -20.38 8.97 -11.37
C LYS A 163 -20.23 7.56 -10.82
N LEU A 164 -19.01 7.20 -10.37
CA LEU A 164 -18.73 5.90 -9.77
C LEU A 164 -19.22 5.83 -8.31
N CYS A 165 -18.76 6.76 -7.47
CA CYS A 165 -19.06 6.82 -6.04
C CYS A 165 -19.29 8.28 -5.61
N PRO A 166 -20.51 8.85 -5.85
CA PRO A 166 -20.75 10.29 -5.66
C PRO A 166 -20.47 10.80 -4.24
N VAL A 167 -20.73 9.99 -3.22
CA VAL A 167 -20.54 10.36 -1.80
C VAL A 167 -19.07 10.28 -1.39
N LEU A 168 -18.37 9.19 -1.70
CA LEU A 168 -17.00 8.97 -1.29
C LEU A 168 -16.02 9.79 -2.14
N SER A 169 -16.17 9.75 -3.45
CA SER A 169 -15.29 10.41 -4.41
C SER A 169 -16.06 10.99 -5.59
N PRO A 170 -16.59 12.23 -5.46
CA PRO A 170 -17.49 12.82 -6.45
C PRO A 170 -16.85 13.09 -7.82
N LYS A 171 -15.52 13.00 -7.92
CA LYS A 171 -14.80 13.22 -9.18
C LYS A 171 -14.62 11.94 -9.99
N LYS A 172 -14.69 10.75 -9.38
CA LYS A 172 -14.52 9.47 -10.07
C LYS A 172 -15.73 9.13 -10.93
N THR A 173 -15.45 8.58 -12.14
CA THR A 173 -16.46 8.18 -13.13
C THR A 173 -16.30 6.71 -13.47
N ILE A 174 -17.40 6.07 -13.93
CA ILE A 174 -17.40 4.65 -14.36
C ILE A 174 -16.49 4.49 -15.58
N GLU A 175 -16.54 5.40 -16.54
CA GLU A 175 -15.71 5.38 -17.75
C GLU A 175 -14.23 5.54 -17.38
N GLY A 176 -13.95 6.41 -16.42
CA GLY A 176 -12.60 6.54 -15.86
C GLY A 176 -12.12 5.25 -15.21
N SER A 177 -12.99 4.59 -14.41
CA SER A 177 -12.69 3.31 -13.76
C SER A 177 -12.31 2.23 -14.80
N ILE A 178 -13.11 2.08 -15.84
CA ILE A 178 -12.83 1.12 -16.94
C ILE A 178 -11.51 1.48 -17.63
N GLY A 179 -11.29 2.76 -17.95
CA GLY A 179 -10.04 3.22 -18.56
C GLY A 179 -8.81 2.96 -17.71
N GLY A 180 -8.91 3.11 -16.38
CA GLY A 180 -7.84 2.76 -15.44
C GLY A 180 -7.51 1.28 -15.45
N ILE A 181 -8.52 0.41 -15.43
CA ILE A 181 -8.33 -1.06 -15.52
C ILE A 181 -7.67 -1.44 -16.85
N LEU A 182 -8.16 -0.90 -17.96
CA LEU A 182 -7.57 -1.18 -19.28
C LEU A 182 -6.12 -0.70 -19.37
N GLY A 183 -5.80 0.47 -18.81
CA GLY A 183 -4.43 0.97 -18.73
C GLY A 183 -3.52 0.07 -17.88
N SER A 184 -4.04 -0.48 -16.78
CA SER A 184 -3.32 -1.45 -15.94
C SER A 184 -3.03 -2.75 -16.71
N VAL A 185 -4.01 -3.26 -17.45
CA VAL A 185 -3.82 -4.49 -18.27
C VAL A 185 -2.81 -4.23 -19.38
N LEU A 186 -2.87 -3.10 -20.07
CA LEU A 186 -1.90 -2.73 -21.09
C LEU A 186 -0.48 -2.68 -20.51
N PHE A 187 -0.32 -2.08 -19.34
CA PHE A 187 0.96 -2.10 -18.63
C PHE A 187 1.40 -3.53 -18.30
N GLY A 188 0.48 -4.41 -17.84
CA GLY A 188 0.77 -5.80 -17.54
C GLY A 188 1.26 -6.59 -18.76
N VAL A 189 0.66 -6.38 -19.92
CA VAL A 189 1.09 -6.98 -21.20
C VAL A 189 2.53 -6.55 -21.54
N LEU A 190 2.81 -5.24 -21.47
CA LEU A 190 4.15 -4.70 -21.72
C LEU A 190 5.16 -5.21 -20.70
N PHE A 191 4.78 -5.24 -19.43
CA PHE A 191 5.61 -5.74 -18.34
C PHE A 191 5.93 -7.23 -18.54
N GLY A 192 4.95 -8.06 -18.93
CA GLY A 192 5.14 -9.47 -19.23
C GLY A 192 6.10 -9.70 -20.38
N TYR A 193 6.05 -8.87 -21.42
CA TYR A 193 7.02 -8.89 -22.51
C TYR A 193 8.44 -8.60 -22.02
N VAL A 194 8.62 -7.52 -21.26
CA VAL A 194 9.92 -7.14 -20.68
C VAL A 194 10.43 -8.21 -19.72
N TYR A 195 9.55 -8.76 -18.89
CA TYR A 195 9.89 -9.79 -17.93
C TYR A 195 10.41 -11.07 -18.60
N ALA A 196 9.70 -11.59 -19.59
CA ALA A 196 10.13 -12.79 -20.34
C ALA A 196 11.42 -12.55 -21.13
N THR A 197 11.70 -11.31 -21.54
CA THR A 197 12.89 -10.98 -22.32
C THR A 197 14.14 -10.80 -21.44
N TYR A 198 13.99 -10.16 -20.27
CA TYR A 198 15.13 -9.67 -19.47
C TYR A 198 15.23 -10.27 -18.07
N ALA A 199 14.11 -10.72 -17.48
CA ALA A 199 14.08 -11.23 -16.12
C ALA A 199 14.11 -12.75 -16.06
N ASP A 200 13.28 -13.42 -16.86
CA ASP A 200 13.21 -14.88 -16.96
C ASP A 200 13.06 -15.31 -18.42
N PRO A 201 14.18 -15.42 -19.17
CA PRO A 201 14.17 -15.86 -20.56
C PRO A 201 13.70 -17.31 -20.76
N ASN A 202 13.61 -18.13 -19.70
CA ASN A 202 13.11 -19.50 -19.78
C ASN A 202 11.58 -19.55 -19.75
N MET A 203 10.93 -18.50 -19.30
CA MET A 203 9.46 -18.41 -19.28
C MET A 203 8.94 -18.15 -20.70
N LYS A 204 7.94 -18.95 -21.14
CA LYS A 204 7.30 -18.72 -22.44
C LYS A 204 6.68 -17.33 -22.49
N LEU A 205 6.96 -16.57 -23.53
CA LEU A 205 6.48 -15.20 -23.72
C LEU A 205 4.95 -15.08 -23.54
N GLN A 206 4.20 -16.00 -24.16
CA GLN A 206 2.74 -16.00 -24.07
C GLN A 206 2.27 -16.20 -22.61
N THR A 207 2.91 -17.10 -21.86
CA THR A 207 2.60 -17.36 -20.45
C THR A 207 2.88 -16.10 -19.63
N ALA A 208 4.02 -15.45 -19.79
CA ALA A 208 4.36 -14.22 -19.10
C ALA A 208 3.33 -13.12 -19.37
N ILE A 209 3.02 -12.86 -20.64
CA ILE A 209 2.03 -11.84 -21.04
C ILE A 209 0.67 -12.09 -20.38
N ILE A 210 0.16 -13.32 -20.42
CA ILE A 210 -1.13 -13.67 -19.84
C ILE A 210 -1.08 -13.53 -18.32
N SER A 211 -0.04 -14.04 -17.65
CA SER A 211 0.11 -13.96 -16.19
C SER A 211 0.12 -12.51 -15.71
N PHE A 212 0.94 -11.67 -16.32
CA PHE A 212 1.01 -10.25 -15.90
C PHE A 212 -0.23 -9.46 -16.29
N ALA A 213 -0.90 -9.77 -17.40
CA ALA A 213 -2.18 -9.16 -17.74
C ALA A 213 -3.26 -9.49 -16.68
N VAL A 214 -3.32 -10.73 -16.21
CA VAL A 214 -4.26 -11.15 -15.15
C VAL A 214 -3.90 -10.49 -13.81
N ILE A 215 -2.61 -10.50 -13.42
CA ILE A 215 -2.14 -9.86 -12.19
C ILE A 215 -2.53 -8.37 -12.19
N THR A 216 -2.28 -7.66 -13.29
CA THR A 216 -2.56 -6.22 -13.36
C THR A 216 -4.03 -5.91 -13.55
N LEU A 217 -4.83 -6.79 -14.15
CA LEU A 217 -6.30 -6.69 -14.18
C LEU A 217 -6.86 -6.69 -12.76
N VAL A 218 -6.50 -7.70 -11.96
CA VAL A 218 -6.94 -7.80 -10.56
C VAL A 218 -6.44 -6.61 -9.75
N SER A 219 -5.18 -6.22 -9.94
CA SER A 219 -4.59 -5.06 -9.27
C SER A 219 -5.28 -3.75 -9.62
N GLY A 220 -5.65 -3.54 -10.88
CA GLY A 220 -6.36 -2.35 -11.33
C GLY A 220 -7.75 -2.22 -10.69
N ILE A 221 -8.46 -3.33 -10.48
CA ILE A 221 -9.74 -3.35 -9.76
C ILE A 221 -9.52 -3.03 -8.27
N LEU A 222 -8.58 -3.73 -7.64
CA LEU A 222 -8.31 -3.59 -6.21
C LEU A 222 -7.71 -2.22 -5.86
N SER A 223 -6.91 -1.61 -6.75
CA SER A 223 -6.32 -0.28 -6.50
C SER A 223 -7.39 0.79 -6.33
N GLN A 224 -8.44 0.72 -7.13
CA GLN A 224 -9.57 1.65 -7.03
C GLN A 224 -10.36 1.46 -5.73
N ILE A 225 -10.48 0.21 -5.26
CA ILE A 225 -11.09 -0.10 -3.96
C ILE A 225 -10.23 0.47 -2.84
N GLY A 226 -8.90 0.32 -2.90
CA GLY A 226 -7.96 0.84 -1.90
C GLY A 226 -8.06 2.37 -1.74
N ASP A 227 -8.06 3.11 -2.86
CA ASP A 227 -8.26 4.56 -2.83
C ASP A 227 -9.65 4.96 -2.29
N LEU A 228 -10.70 4.21 -2.61
CA LEU A 228 -12.04 4.48 -2.07
C LEU A 228 -12.11 4.19 -0.56
N ILE A 229 -11.45 3.14 -0.05
CA ILE A 229 -11.34 2.86 1.38
C ILE A 229 -10.65 4.03 2.09
N ALA A 230 -9.49 4.45 1.60
CA ALA A 230 -8.77 5.58 2.19
C ALA A 230 -9.58 6.89 2.12
N SER A 231 -10.31 7.10 1.03
CA SER A 231 -11.23 8.23 0.90
C SER A 231 -12.40 8.15 1.90
N GLY A 232 -12.96 6.95 2.13
CA GLY A 232 -14.02 6.71 3.12
C GLY A 232 -13.56 7.05 4.53
N ILE A 233 -12.41 6.51 4.96
CA ILE A 233 -11.83 6.81 6.27
C ILE A 233 -11.65 8.32 6.45
N LYS A 234 -11.16 9.04 5.42
CA LYS A 234 -11.01 10.50 5.49
C LYS A 234 -12.36 11.22 5.69
N ARG A 235 -13.44 10.75 5.06
CA ARG A 235 -14.78 11.33 5.23
C ARG A 235 -15.37 11.07 6.60
N ASP A 236 -15.25 9.83 7.09
CA ASP A 236 -15.78 9.44 8.39
C ASP A 236 -15.12 10.20 9.56
N HIS A 237 -13.87 10.65 9.37
CA HIS A 237 -13.10 11.35 10.38
C HIS A 237 -12.89 12.86 10.08
N ASP A 238 -13.64 13.43 9.15
CA ASP A 238 -13.58 14.87 8.77
C ASP A 238 -12.17 15.38 8.48
N ILE A 239 -11.32 14.53 7.90
CA ILE A 239 -9.97 14.91 7.47
C ILE A 239 -9.89 14.96 5.95
N LYS A 240 -9.01 15.82 5.44
CA LYS A 240 -8.73 15.94 4.01
C LYS A 240 -7.54 15.08 3.59
N ASP A 241 -6.47 15.13 4.35
CA ASP A 241 -5.22 14.42 4.14
C ASP A 241 -4.83 13.72 5.45
N TYR A 242 -4.22 12.54 5.37
CA TYR A 242 -3.76 11.79 6.54
C TYR A 242 -2.58 12.47 7.24
N GLY A 243 -1.71 13.13 6.46
CA GLY A 243 -0.51 13.79 6.96
C GLY A 243 -0.11 15.00 6.13
N LYS A 244 1.06 15.57 6.48
CA LYS A 244 1.66 16.71 5.77
C LYS A 244 3.14 16.48 5.46
N LEU A 245 3.60 15.22 5.51
CA LEU A 245 5.02 14.89 5.39
C LEU A 245 5.57 15.26 4.00
N ILE A 246 4.76 15.04 2.95
CA ILE A 246 5.19 15.29 1.58
C ILE A 246 4.62 16.65 1.12
N PRO A 247 5.47 17.69 0.98
CA PRO A 247 5.01 19.03 0.62
C PRO A 247 4.21 19.03 -0.67
N GLY A 248 2.94 19.49 -0.58
CA GLY A 248 2.01 19.55 -1.70
C GLY A 248 1.36 18.23 -2.11
N HIS A 249 1.67 17.11 -1.43
CA HIS A 249 1.13 15.78 -1.71
C HIS A 249 0.43 15.10 -0.52
N GLY A 250 0.44 15.71 0.68
CA GLY A 250 -0.17 15.12 1.87
C GLY A 250 0.78 14.21 2.65
N GLY A 251 0.25 13.16 3.23
CA GLY A 251 1.00 12.14 3.96
C GLY A 251 1.46 10.96 3.09
N ILE A 252 2.08 10.01 3.74
CA ILE A 252 2.46 8.71 3.16
C ILE A 252 1.19 7.94 2.75
N MET A 253 0.20 7.88 3.65
CA MET A 253 -1.06 7.19 3.37
C MET A 253 -1.79 7.76 2.14
N ASP A 254 -1.70 9.09 1.92
CA ASP A 254 -2.32 9.74 0.75
C ASP A 254 -1.65 9.39 -0.59
N ARG A 255 -0.47 8.77 -0.57
CA ARG A 255 0.30 8.40 -1.78
C ARG A 255 0.37 6.90 -2.03
N PHE A 256 0.21 6.12 -0.98
CA PHE A 256 0.38 4.67 -1.03
C PHE A 256 -0.92 3.88 -0.78
N ASP A 257 -2.05 4.54 -0.55
CA ASP A 257 -3.35 3.93 -0.27
C ASP A 257 -3.73 2.81 -1.25
N SER A 258 -3.67 3.08 -2.54
CA SER A 258 -3.92 2.11 -3.60
C SER A 258 -2.80 1.07 -3.70
N VAL A 259 -1.53 1.49 -3.59
CA VAL A 259 -0.35 0.61 -3.66
C VAL A 259 -0.37 -0.40 -2.52
N ILE A 260 -0.61 0.06 -1.30
CA ILE A 260 -0.70 -0.77 -0.09
C ILE A 260 -1.73 -1.89 -0.30
N PHE A 261 -2.92 -1.54 -0.78
CA PHE A 261 -4.03 -2.47 -0.87
C PHE A 261 -3.82 -3.59 -1.90
N ILE A 262 -3.14 -3.29 -3.02
CA ILE A 262 -2.91 -4.29 -4.07
C ILE A 262 -1.68 -5.16 -3.85
N THR A 263 -0.72 -4.72 -3.03
CA THR A 263 0.58 -5.41 -2.91
C THR A 263 0.48 -6.86 -2.43
N PRO A 264 -0.34 -7.21 -1.41
CA PRO A 264 -0.54 -8.61 -1.04
C PRO A 264 -1.14 -9.46 -2.16
N ALA A 265 -2.12 -8.90 -2.89
CA ALA A 265 -2.76 -9.60 -4.00
C ALA A 265 -1.74 -9.93 -5.12
N ILE A 266 -0.90 -8.95 -5.47
CA ILE A 266 0.19 -9.15 -6.44
C ILE A 266 1.13 -10.26 -5.97
N TYR A 267 1.52 -10.26 -4.69
CA TYR A 267 2.41 -11.28 -4.13
C TYR A 267 1.83 -12.68 -4.26
N PHE A 268 0.58 -12.88 -3.85
CA PHE A 268 -0.06 -14.19 -3.93
C PHE A 268 -0.32 -14.64 -5.37
N LEU A 269 -0.69 -13.73 -6.26
CA LEU A 269 -0.83 -14.05 -7.69
C LEU A 269 0.53 -14.36 -8.32
N ALA A 270 1.60 -13.67 -7.94
CA ALA A 270 2.95 -14.00 -8.39
C ALA A 270 3.38 -15.40 -7.92
N LEU A 271 3.04 -15.81 -6.69
CA LEU A 271 3.27 -17.17 -6.23
C LEU A 271 2.52 -18.24 -7.04
N ILE A 272 1.37 -17.93 -7.61
CA ILE A 272 0.56 -18.86 -8.41
C ILE A 272 1.08 -18.94 -9.84
N PHE A 273 1.40 -17.80 -10.45
CA PHE A 273 1.66 -17.71 -11.88
C PHE A 273 3.14 -17.76 -12.27
N LEU A 274 4.05 -17.44 -11.34
CA LEU A 274 5.49 -17.28 -11.63
C LEU A 274 6.37 -18.30 -10.91
N LYS A 275 5.77 -19.35 -10.37
CA LYS A 275 6.48 -20.51 -9.78
C LYS A 275 6.82 -21.54 -10.85
#